data_1ba76582223de201df6a060e7277e452
#
_entry.id   1ba76582223de201df6a060e7277e452
#
_cell.length_a   1.000
_cell.length_b   1.000
_cell.length_c   1.000
_cell.angle_alpha   90.00
_cell.angle_beta   90.00
_cell.angle_gamma   90.00
#
_symmetry.space_group_name_H-M   'P 1'
#
loop_
_entity.id
_entity.type
_entity.pdbx_description
1 polymer ?
#
loop_
_entity_poly.entity_id
_entity_poly.type
_entity_poly.pdbx_seq_one_letter_code
_entity_poly.pdbx_strand_id
1 'polypeptide(L)'
;AASYINVGCAYDDLGEHKKALDYYSKALAIREKVLPENRPAIATSYGNVGCAYDELGDHKKALEFKLKALAIQEKVLPENHLDIATSYNNVGYAYGELGDHKKTLEYKLKALAIQEKVLPENHPDIATSYNNVGYAYGELGDNKKKLDYYLKALAIREKVLLENHPDIATSYNNVGYAYGELGEHKK
;
A
#
# COMPACT_ATOMS: atom_id res chain seq x y z
N ALA A 1 15.37 -20.87 -3.70
CA ALA A 1 14.28 -19.87 -3.63
C ALA A 1 14.85 -18.45 -3.69
N ALA A 2 15.80 -18.05 -2.83
CA ALA A 2 16.34 -16.68 -2.81
C ALA A 2 16.87 -16.23 -4.18
N SER A 3 17.66 -17.05 -4.86
CA SER A 3 18.18 -16.74 -6.20
C SER A 3 17.07 -16.48 -7.22
N TYR A 4 15.98 -17.25 -7.17
CA TYR A 4 14.82 -17.02 -8.05
C TYR A 4 14.13 -15.67 -7.76
N ILE A 5 14.03 -15.26 -6.49
CA ILE A 5 13.47 -13.97 -6.13
C ILE A 5 14.34 -12.84 -6.71
N ASN A 6 15.66 -12.91 -6.54
CA ASN A 6 16.57 -11.88 -7.05
C ASN A 6 16.49 -11.76 -8.58
N VAL A 7 16.39 -12.89 -9.29
CA VAL A 7 16.17 -12.88 -10.75
C VAL A 7 14.81 -12.31 -11.11
N GLY A 8 13.77 -12.66 -10.34
CA GLY A 8 12.44 -12.08 -10.49
C GLY A 8 12.45 -10.56 -10.35
N CYS A 9 13.08 -10.03 -9.29
CA CYS A 9 13.23 -8.58 -9.10
C CYS A 9 13.96 -7.92 -10.29
N ALA A 10 15.06 -8.52 -10.77
CA ALA A 10 15.77 -7.96 -11.92
C ALA A 10 14.91 -7.90 -13.19
N TYR A 11 14.05 -8.91 -13.43
CA TYR A 11 13.12 -8.86 -14.55
C TYR A 11 11.99 -7.83 -14.33
N ASP A 12 11.55 -7.66 -13.10
CA ASP A 12 10.54 -6.66 -12.72
C ASP A 12 11.05 -5.23 -12.96
N ASP A 13 12.28 -4.95 -12.53
CA ASP A 13 12.98 -3.68 -12.78
C ASP A 13 13.17 -3.39 -14.28
N LEU A 14 13.24 -4.42 -15.13
CA LEU A 14 13.29 -4.30 -16.58
C LEU A 14 11.91 -4.18 -17.25
N GLY A 15 10.81 -4.20 -16.47
CA GLY A 15 9.45 -4.20 -17.00
C GLY A 15 9.01 -5.54 -17.61
N GLU A 16 9.80 -6.60 -17.44
CA GLU A 16 9.50 -7.94 -17.97
C GLU A 16 8.65 -8.75 -16.99
N HIS A 17 7.50 -8.21 -16.56
CA HIS A 17 6.66 -8.71 -15.48
C HIS A 17 6.19 -10.17 -15.64
N LYS A 18 6.01 -10.66 -16.88
CA LYS A 18 5.71 -12.08 -17.12
C LYS A 18 6.85 -13.00 -16.70
N LYS A 19 8.10 -12.61 -16.97
CA LYS A 19 9.28 -13.37 -16.54
C LYS A 19 9.46 -13.25 -15.02
N ALA A 20 9.26 -12.05 -14.46
CA ALA A 20 9.28 -11.85 -13.02
C ALA A 20 8.31 -12.78 -12.32
N LEU A 21 7.05 -12.85 -12.79
CA LEU A 21 6.03 -13.75 -12.27
C LEU A 21 6.45 -15.23 -12.31
N ASP A 22 7.06 -15.70 -13.43
CA ASP A 22 7.55 -17.08 -13.55
C ASP A 22 8.61 -17.39 -12.48
N TYR A 23 9.57 -16.49 -12.28
CA TYR A 23 10.61 -16.66 -11.27
C TYR A 23 10.08 -16.58 -9.84
N TYR A 24 9.18 -15.64 -9.53
CA TYR A 24 8.53 -15.55 -8.23
C TYR A 24 7.68 -16.79 -7.92
N SER A 25 6.98 -17.33 -8.92
CA SER A 25 6.18 -18.55 -8.77
C SER A 25 7.05 -19.78 -8.50
N LYS A 26 8.21 -19.90 -9.16
CA LYS A 26 9.20 -20.95 -8.87
C LYS A 26 9.76 -20.82 -7.44
N ALA A 27 10.05 -19.61 -7.00
CA ALA A 27 10.52 -19.36 -5.63
C ALA A 27 9.44 -19.76 -4.59
N LEU A 28 8.19 -19.39 -4.84
CA LEU A 28 7.04 -19.74 -4.00
C LEU A 28 6.86 -21.25 -3.90
N ALA A 29 6.82 -21.95 -5.02
CA ALA A 29 6.64 -23.42 -5.05
C ALA A 29 7.73 -24.15 -4.25
N ILE A 30 8.99 -23.68 -4.32
CA ILE A 30 10.07 -24.26 -3.51
C ILE A 30 9.82 -23.97 -2.01
N ARG A 31 9.42 -22.77 -1.65
CA ARG A 31 9.18 -22.40 -0.24
C ARG A 31 8.01 -23.18 0.35
N GLU A 32 6.91 -23.29 -0.37
CA GLU A 32 5.75 -24.10 0.04
C GLU A 32 6.10 -25.58 0.26
N LYS A 33 7.01 -26.13 -0.55
CA LYS A 33 7.44 -27.54 -0.43
C LYS A 33 8.36 -27.79 0.75
N VAL A 34 9.22 -26.82 1.11
CA VAL A 34 10.31 -27.05 2.08
C VAL A 34 10.13 -26.37 3.43
N LEU A 35 9.19 -25.43 3.53
CA LEU A 35 8.95 -24.66 4.76
C LEU A 35 7.58 -25.00 5.34
N PRO A 36 7.43 -24.93 6.68
CA PRO A 36 6.10 -24.95 7.29
C PRO A 36 5.21 -23.83 6.75
N GLU A 37 3.92 -24.09 6.59
CA GLU A 37 2.92 -23.23 5.94
C GLU A 37 2.90 -21.79 6.46
N ASN A 38 3.14 -21.58 7.75
CA ASN A 38 3.08 -20.27 8.41
C ASN A 38 4.46 -19.61 8.54
N ARG A 39 5.31 -19.64 7.53
CA ARG A 39 6.61 -18.96 7.55
C ARG A 39 6.55 -17.59 6.86
N PRO A 40 7.14 -16.53 7.47
CA PRO A 40 7.21 -15.19 6.87
C PRO A 40 7.77 -15.19 5.45
N ALA A 41 8.72 -16.08 5.16
CA ALA A 41 9.28 -16.22 3.81
C ALA A 41 8.25 -16.65 2.76
N ILE A 42 7.23 -17.42 3.14
CA ILE A 42 6.12 -17.77 2.22
C ILE A 42 5.25 -16.54 1.98
N ALA A 43 4.93 -15.78 3.04
CA ALA A 43 4.18 -14.53 2.90
C ALA A 43 4.87 -13.54 1.94
N THR A 44 6.20 -13.37 2.08
CA THR A 44 6.98 -12.56 1.14
C THR A 44 6.86 -13.07 -0.31
N SER A 45 6.90 -14.39 -0.52
CA SER A 45 6.74 -14.95 -1.89
C SER A 45 5.34 -14.71 -2.44
N TYR A 46 4.30 -14.86 -1.62
CA TYR A 46 2.94 -14.51 -2.03
C TYR A 46 2.83 -13.02 -2.39
N GLY A 47 3.44 -12.13 -1.59
CA GLY A 47 3.48 -10.69 -1.88
C GLY A 47 4.11 -10.40 -3.25
N ASN A 48 5.27 -10.98 -3.55
CA ASN A 48 5.97 -10.77 -4.83
C ASN A 48 5.13 -11.28 -6.02
N VAL A 49 4.50 -12.45 -5.90
CA VAL A 49 3.60 -12.97 -6.93
C VAL A 49 2.40 -12.03 -7.11
N GLY A 50 1.83 -11.53 -6.00
CA GLY A 50 0.74 -10.58 -6.03
C GLY A 50 1.11 -9.28 -6.74
N CYS A 51 2.29 -8.71 -6.45
CA CYS A 51 2.79 -7.51 -7.14
C CYS A 51 2.96 -7.76 -8.66
N ALA A 52 3.57 -8.89 -9.04
CA ALA A 52 3.73 -9.21 -10.46
C ALA A 52 2.39 -9.37 -11.20
N TYR A 53 1.34 -9.85 -10.54
CA TYR A 53 0.00 -9.88 -11.11
C TYR A 53 -0.61 -8.49 -11.25
N ASP A 54 -0.35 -7.56 -10.32
CA ASP A 54 -0.78 -6.17 -10.47
C ASP A 54 -0.15 -5.51 -11.71
N GLU A 55 1.16 -5.65 -11.88
CA GLU A 55 1.88 -5.11 -13.03
C GLU A 55 1.38 -5.70 -14.38
N LEU A 56 0.82 -6.91 -14.32
CA LEU A 56 0.18 -7.55 -15.48
C LEU A 56 -1.30 -7.20 -15.64
N GLY A 57 -1.88 -6.39 -14.74
CA GLY A 57 -3.29 -6.00 -14.76
C GLY A 57 -4.27 -7.08 -14.28
N ASP A 58 -3.79 -8.22 -13.76
CA ASP A 58 -4.66 -9.25 -13.17
C ASP A 58 -4.89 -8.99 -11.68
N HIS A 59 -5.60 -7.88 -11.39
CA HIS A 59 -5.86 -7.41 -10.02
C HIS A 59 -6.65 -8.41 -9.17
N LYS A 60 -7.43 -9.31 -9.80
CA LYS A 60 -8.13 -10.38 -9.06
C LYS A 60 -7.14 -11.38 -8.47
N LYS A 61 -6.18 -11.86 -9.27
CA LYS A 61 -5.13 -12.74 -8.76
C LYS A 61 -4.19 -12.02 -7.82
N ALA A 62 -3.82 -10.77 -8.13
CA ALA A 62 -3.04 -9.93 -7.23
C ALA A 62 -3.66 -9.89 -5.83
N LEU A 63 -4.97 -9.61 -5.74
CA LEU A 63 -5.71 -9.59 -4.48
C LEU A 63 -5.66 -10.95 -3.77
N GLU A 64 -5.90 -12.06 -4.49
CA GLU A 64 -5.84 -13.41 -3.91
C GLU A 64 -4.50 -13.67 -3.23
N PHE A 65 -3.39 -13.41 -3.92
CA PHE A 65 -2.05 -13.65 -3.39
C PHE A 65 -1.69 -12.68 -2.25
N LYS A 66 -2.07 -11.42 -2.34
CA LYS A 66 -1.88 -10.44 -1.26
C LYS A 66 -2.65 -10.82 0.01
N LEU A 67 -3.87 -11.34 -0.11
CA LEU A 67 -4.64 -11.84 1.04
C LEU A 67 -3.99 -13.07 1.67
N LYS A 68 -3.41 -13.99 0.89
CA LYS A 68 -2.64 -15.13 1.43
C LYS A 68 -1.40 -14.66 2.21
N ALA A 69 -0.69 -13.67 1.68
CA ALA A 69 0.45 -13.08 2.38
C ALA A 69 0.04 -12.46 3.72
N LEU A 70 -1.00 -11.64 3.70
CA LEU A 70 -1.55 -10.97 4.89
C LEU A 70 -2.00 -11.99 5.96
N ALA A 71 -2.74 -13.03 5.57
CA ALA A 71 -3.23 -14.05 6.49
C ALA A 71 -2.09 -14.80 7.23
N ILE A 72 -0.93 -14.99 6.58
CA ILE A 72 0.24 -15.56 7.25
C ILE A 72 0.85 -14.53 8.21
N GLN A 73 1.01 -13.29 7.78
CA GLN A 73 1.61 -12.24 8.62
C GLN A 73 0.80 -11.97 9.89
N GLU A 74 -0.53 -11.89 9.78
CA GLU A 74 -1.43 -11.72 10.93
C GLU A 74 -1.31 -12.88 11.95
N LYS A 75 -0.93 -14.09 11.50
CA LYS A 75 -0.74 -15.25 12.40
C LYS A 75 0.62 -15.26 13.09
N VAL A 76 1.67 -14.74 12.44
CA VAL A 76 3.05 -14.95 12.89
C VAL A 76 3.73 -13.69 13.40
N LEU A 77 3.24 -12.52 13.08
CA LEU A 77 3.77 -11.24 13.52
C LEU A 77 2.93 -10.64 14.65
N PRO A 78 3.53 -9.80 15.50
CA PRO A 78 2.78 -9.01 16.46
C PRO A 78 1.71 -8.15 15.77
N GLU A 79 0.54 -7.97 16.41
CA GLU A 79 -0.62 -7.25 15.85
C GLU A 79 -0.30 -5.87 15.25
N ASN A 80 0.66 -5.16 15.84
CA ASN A 80 1.06 -3.83 15.38
C ASN A 80 2.38 -3.83 14.58
N HIS A 81 2.71 -4.92 13.88
CA HIS A 81 3.92 -4.97 13.06
C HIS A 81 3.76 -4.17 11.77
N LEU A 82 4.77 -3.39 11.39
CA LEU A 82 4.71 -2.53 10.19
C LEU A 82 4.55 -3.33 8.88
N ASP A 83 5.03 -4.58 8.82
CA ASP A 83 4.81 -5.43 7.65
C ASP A 83 3.32 -5.75 7.45
N ILE A 84 2.53 -5.86 8.54
CA ILE A 84 1.07 -6.02 8.45
C ILE A 84 0.44 -4.74 7.89
N ALA A 85 0.89 -3.57 8.33
CA ALA A 85 0.42 -2.29 7.78
C ALA A 85 0.72 -2.17 6.28
N THR A 86 1.92 -2.58 5.87
CA THR A 86 2.31 -2.64 4.45
C THR A 86 1.39 -3.58 3.67
N SER A 87 1.10 -4.76 4.21
CA SER A 87 0.20 -5.71 3.56
C SER A 87 -1.25 -5.22 3.50
N TYR A 88 -1.74 -4.54 4.53
CA TYR A 88 -3.04 -3.86 4.47
C TYR A 88 -3.07 -2.80 3.36
N ASN A 89 -2.02 -1.99 3.21
CA ASN A 89 -1.93 -1.02 2.13
C ASN A 89 -1.98 -1.69 0.74
N ASN A 90 -1.26 -2.81 0.56
CA ASN A 90 -1.23 -3.54 -0.70
C ASN A 90 -2.57 -4.21 -1.04
N VAL A 91 -3.25 -4.76 -0.03
CA VAL A 91 -4.61 -5.31 -0.20
C VAL A 91 -5.60 -4.20 -0.53
N GLY A 92 -5.52 -3.06 0.18
CA GLY A 92 -6.35 -1.89 -0.09
C GLY A 92 -6.16 -1.35 -1.51
N TYR A 93 -4.92 -1.32 -2.01
CA TYR A 93 -4.63 -0.95 -3.39
C TYR A 93 -5.33 -1.90 -4.39
N ALA A 94 -5.17 -3.23 -4.22
CA ALA A 94 -5.79 -4.20 -5.11
C ALA A 94 -7.33 -4.13 -5.11
N TYR A 95 -7.97 -3.82 -3.97
CA TYR A 95 -9.40 -3.54 -3.94
C TYR A 95 -9.77 -2.26 -4.71
N GLY A 96 -8.93 -1.22 -4.66
CA GLY A 96 -9.12 0.01 -5.42
C GLY A 96 -9.12 -0.24 -6.93
N GLU A 97 -8.14 -1.01 -7.42
CA GLU A 97 -8.06 -1.41 -8.83
C GLU A 97 -9.28 -2.25 -9.29
N LEU A 98 -9.92 -2.93 -8.36
CA LEU A 98 -11.17 -3.67 -8.61
C LEU A 98 -12.45 -2.82 -8.40
N GLY A 99 -12.32 -1.53 -8.04
CA GLY A 99 -13.43 -0.61 -7.81
C GLY A 99 -14.16 -0.81 -6.47
N ASP A 100 -13.66 -1.63 -5.55
CA ASP A 100 -14.24 -1.76 -4.20
C ASP A 100 -13.67 -0.69 -3.25
N HIS A 101 -14.07 0.56 -3.47
CA HIS A 101 -13.58 1.72 -2.71
C HIS A 101 -13.90 1.63 -1.21
N LYS A 102 -14.95 0.91 -0.81
CA LYS A 102 -15.25 0.69 0.62
C LYS A 102 -14.19 -0.18 1.29
N LYS A 103 -13.80 -1.29 0.66
CA LYS A 103 -12.72 -2.13 1.17
C LYS A 103 -11.37 -1.44 1.07
N THR A 104 -11.14 -0.68 0.00
CA THR A 104 -9.95 0.17 -0.11
C THR A 104 -9.79 1.04 1.14
N LEU A 105 -10.83 1.78 1.49
CA LEU A 105 -10.81 2.64 2.67
C LEU A 105 -10.61 1.83 3.97
N GLU A 106 -11.34 0.71 4.14
CA GLU A 106 -11.19 -0.15 5.32
C GLU A 106 -9.74 -0.59 5.53
N TYR A 107 -9.10 -1.12 4.50
CA TYR A 107 -7.73 -1.61 4.60
C TYR A 107 -6.70 -0.47 4.77
N LYS A 108 -6.90 0.68 4.11
CA LYS A 108 -6.05 1.86 4.32
C LYS A 108 -6.14 2.39 5.75
N LEU A 109 -7.32 2.39 6.37
CA LEU A 109 -7.49 2.77 7.78
C LEU A 109 -6.84 1.77 8.75
N LYS A 110 -6.88 0.47 8.47
CA LYS A 110 -6.16 -0.54 9.27
C LYS A 110 -4.65 -0.32 9.21
N ALA A 111 -4.10 -0.03 8.04
CA ALA A 111 -2.69 0.27 7.90
C ALA A 111 -2.29 1.53 8.68
N LEU A 112 -3.05 2.60 8.53
CA LEU A 112 -2.84 3.86 9.23
C LEU A 112 -2.88 3.68 10.75
N ALA A 113 -3.85 2.94 11.29
CA ALA A 113 -3.99 2.70 12.73
C ALA A 113 -2.75 2.00 13.34
N ILE A 114 -2.12 1.07 12.61
CA ILE A 114 -0.85 0.47 13.03
C ILE A 114 0.27 1.50 13.02
N GLN A 115 0.39 2.27 11.95
CA GLN A 115 1.47 3.27 11.81
C GLN A 115 1.38 4.36 12.87
N GLU A 116 0.19 4.91 13.13
CA GLU A 116 -0.04 5.89 14.20
C GLU A 116 0.32 5.36 15.59
N LYS A 117 0.20 4.05 15.80
CA LYS A 117 0.50 3.42 17.09
C LYS A 117 2.00 3.17 17.31
N VAL A 118 2.77 2.91 16.24
CA VAL A 118 4.17 2.45 16.35
C VAL A 118 5.20 3.44 15.83
N LEU A 119 4.82 4.39 14.98
CA LEU A 119 5.71 5.39 14.43
C LEU A 119 5.61 6.70 15.21
N PRO A 120 6.66 7.53 15.20
CA PRO A 120 6.59 8.89 15.71
C PRO A 120 5.48 9.70 15.03
N GLU A 121 4.80 10.59 15.75
CA GLU A 121 3.65 11.38 15.30
C GLU A 121 3.85 12.09 13.94
N ASN A 122 5.06 12.56 13.68
CA ASN A 122 5.39 13.28 12.44
C ASN A 122 6.19 12.40 11.45
N HIS A 123 6.01 11.05 11.47
CA HIS A 123 6.72 10.18 10.55
C HIS A 123 6.19 10.36 9.10
N PRO A 124 7.07 10.44 8.08
CA PRO A 124 6.65 10.63 6.68
C PRO A 124 5.67 9.56 6.16
N ASP A 125 5.79 8.31 6.65
CA ASP A 125 4.88 7.23 6.25
C ASP A 125 3.45 7.47 6.74
N ILE A 126 3.27 8.12 7.90
CA ILE A 126 1.94 8.52 8.38
C ILE A 126 1.33 9.57 7.44
N ALA A 127 2.13 10.55 6.98
CA ALA A 127 1.66 11.53 6.01
C ALA A 127 1.23 10.86 4.68
N THR A 128 2.00 9.89 4.22
CA THR A 128 1.65 9.09 3.04
C THR A 128 0.35 8.33 3.24
N SER A 129 0.16 7.72 4.41
CA SER A 129 -1.07 7.00 4.73
C SER A 129 -2.28 7.93 4.87
N TYR A 130 -2.12 9.12 5.46
CA TYR A 130 -3.18 10.13 5.45
C TYR A 130 -3.58 10.53 4.03
N ASN A 131 -2.61 10.75 3.15
CA ASN A 131 -2.90 11.06 1.74
C ASN A 131 -3.70 9.91 1.07
N ASN A 132 -3.30 8.67 1.28
CA ASN A 132 -3.99 7.50 0.72
C ASN A 132 -5.42 7.35 1.26
N VAL A 133 -5.63 7.59 2.56
CA VAL A 133 -6.97 7.56 3.18
C VAL A 133 -7.83 8.71 2.64
N GLY A 134 -7.26 9.91 2.50
CA GLY A 134 -7.93 11.05 1.90
C GLY A 134 -8.41 10.76 0.47
N TYR A 135 -7.53 10.15 -0.34
CA TYR A 135 -7.89 9.70 -1.69
C TYR A 135 -9.07 8.71 -1.66
N ALA A 136 -9.00 7.69 -0.79
CA ALA A 136 -10.07 6.69 -0.68
C ALA A 136 -11.42 7.28 -0.23
N TYR A 137 -11.43 8.32 0.63
CA TYR A 137 -12.65 9.06 0.95
C TYR A 137 -13.19 9.83 -0.25
N GLY A 138 -12.30 10.39 -1.08
CA GLY A 138 -12.70 11.06 -2.33
C GLY A 138 -13.40 10.13 -3.31
N GLU A 139 -12.87 8.90 -3.49
CA GLU A 139 -13.51 7.87 -4.33
C GLU A 139 -14.91 7.45 -3.82
N LEU A 140 -15.19 7.67 -2.55
CA LEU A 140 -16.50 7.46 -1.93
C LEU A 140 -17.38 8.72 -1.91
N GLY A 141 -16.88 9.85 -2.44
CA GLY A 141 -17.60 11.15 -2.48
C GLY A 141 -17.61 11.91 -1.14
N ASP A 142 -16.86 11.47 -0.13
CA ASP A 142 -16.74 12.19 1.15
C ASP A 142 -15.62 13.24 1.06
N ASN A 143 -15.88 14.31 0.32
CA ASN A 143 -14.92 15.39 0.06
C ASN A 143 -14.51 16.15 1.33
N LYS A 144 -15.34 16.16 2.36
CA LYS A 144 -14.96 16.77 3.66
C LYS A 144 -13.85 15.98 4.33
N LYS A 145 -14.02 14.66 4.47
CA LYS A 145 -12.98 13.81 5.06
C LYS A 145 -11.74 13.75 4.17
N LYS A 146 -11.90 13.71 2.85
CA LYS A 146 -10.78 13.83 1.89
C LYS A 146 -9.92 15.04 2.23
N LEU A 147 -10.53 16.22 2.37
CA LEU A 147 -9.81 17.45 2.72
C LEU A 147 -9.14 17.35 4.10
N ASP A 148 -9.86 16.85 5.12
CA ASP A 148 -9.30 16.71 6.47
C ASP A 148 -8.02 15.85 6.49
N TYR A 149 -8.04 14.72 5.78
CA TYR A 149 -6.89 13.84 5.70
C TYR A 149 -5.73 14.43 4.88
N TYR A 150 -6.01 15.15 3.80
CA TYR A 150 -4.97 15.86 3.04
C TYR A 150 -4.31 16.96 3.85
N LEU A 151 -5.07 17.70 4.67
CA LEU A 151 -4.51 18.72 5.58
C LEU A 151 -3.61 18.08 6.65
N LYS A 152 -3.97 16.92 7.21
CA LYS A 152 -3.11 16.17 8.13
C LYS A 152 -1.80 15.75 7.46
N ALA A 153 -1.86 15.24 6.23
CA ALA A 153 -0.66 14.86 5.48
C ALA A 153 0.25 16.07 5.22
N LEU A 154 -0.32 17.20 4.79
CA LEU A 154 0.40 18.45 4.57
C LEU A 154 1.09 18.93 5.84
N ALA A 155 0.38 18.97 6.97
CA ALA A 155 0.91 19.44 8.25
C ALA A 155 2.14 18.65 8.73
N ILE A 156 2.18 17.33 8.49
CA ILE A 156 3.37 16.54 8.79
C ILE A 156 4.51 16.89 7.82
N ARG A 157 4.23 16.93 6.52
CA ARG A 157 5.26 17.19 5.49
C ARG A 157 5.91 18.56 5.68
N GLU A 158 5.14 19.60 6.02
CA GLU A 158 5.67 20.94 6.32
C GLU A 158 6.59 20.95 7.54
N LYS A 159 6.35 20.07 8.53
CA LYS A 159 7.21 19.99 9.73
C LYS A 159 8.53 19.27 9.49
N VAL A 160 8.54 18.25 8.60
CA VAL A 160 9.67 17.31 8.52
C VAL A 160 10.48 17.42 7.24
N LEU A 161 9.94 18.06 6.20
CA LEU A 161 10.60 18.21 4.91
C LEU A 161 11.11 19.63 4.72
N LEU A 162 12.10 19.80 3.85
CA LEU A 162 12.57 21.13 3.43
C LEU A 162 11.46 21.85 2.66
N GLU A 163 11.38 23.17 2.81
CA GLU A 163 10.34 24.03 2.24
C GLU A 163 10.06 23.81 0.73
N ASN A 164 11.10 23.47 -0.03
CA ASN A 164 11.00 23.22 -1.48
C ASN A 164 10.85 21.74 -1.83
N HIS A 165 10.46 20.88 -0.90
CA HIS A 165 10.33 19.45 -1.20
C HIS A 165 9.13 19.17 -2.11
N PRO A 166 9.28 18.33 -3.17
CA PRO A 166 8.19 18.04 -4.12
C PRO A 166 6.91 17.50 -3.47
N ASP A 167 7.03 16.75 -2.38
CA ASP A 167 5.87 16.20 -1.67
C ASP A 167 5.02 17.26 -1.00
N ILE A 168 5.61 18.42 -0.59
CA ILE A 168 4.85 19.54 -0.07
C ILE A 168 4.01 20.15 -1.18
N ALA A 169 4.60 20.38 -2.36
CA ALA A 169 3.87 20.88 -3.53
C ALA A 169 2.72 19.94 -3.93
N THR A 170 2.97 18.63 -3.92
CA THR A 170 1.92 17.61 -4.16
C THR A 170 0.81 17.72 -3.13
N SER A 171 1.14 17.92 -1.85
CA SER A 171 0.13 18.08 -0.79
C SER A 171 -0.73 19.33 -0.98
N TYR A 172 -0.12 20.47 -1.32
CA TYR A 172 -0.88 21.69 -1.64
C TYR A 172 -1.82 21.51 -2.82
N ASN A 173 -1.38 20.82 -3.88
CA ASN A 173 -2.24 20.50 -5.02
C ASN A 173 -3.44 19.63 -4.62
N ASN A 174 -3.22 18.62 -3.80
CA ASN A 174 -4.29 17.73 -3.32
C ASN A 174 -5.30 18.51 -2.44
N VAL A 175 -4.81 19.36 -1.54
CA VAL A 175 -5.66 20.22 -0.70
C VAL A 175 -6.44 21.22 -1.56
N GLY A 176 -5.76 21.87 -2.50
CA GLY A 176 -6.42 22.83 -3.42
C GLY A 176 -7.51 22.18 -4.26
N TYR A 177 -7.25 20.96 -4.78
CA TYR A 177 -8.26 20.21 -5.50
C TYR A 177 -9.47 19.84 -4.62
N ALA A 178 -9.22 19.38 -3.38
CA ALA A 178 -10.30 19.03 -2.46
C ALA A 178 -11.16 20.25 -2.06
N TYR A 179 -10.57 21.43 -1.90
CA TYR A 179 -11.34 22.68 -1.71
C TYR A 179 -12.19 23.02 -2.93
N GLY A 180 -11.64 22.84 -4.13
CA GLY A 180 -12.39 23.06 -5.38
C GLY A 180 -13.65 22.16 -5.47
N GLU A 181 -13.54 20.91 -5.10
CA GLU A 181 -14.68 19.97 -5.10
C GLU A 181 -15.74 20.30 -4.04
N LEU A 182 -15.36 20.94 -2.95
CA LEU A 182 -16.30 21.44 -1.94
C LEU A 182 -16.97 22.76 -2.34
N GLY A 183 -16.60 23.33 -3.51
CA GLY A 183 -17.11 24.64 -3.94
C GLY A 183 -16.54 25.82 -3.11
N GLU A 184 -15.54 25.57 -2.31
CA GLU A 184 -14.86 26.58 -1.51
C GLU A 184 -13.75 27.24 -2.33
N HIS A 185 -14.12 27.89 -3.43
CA HIS A 185 -13.18 28.73 -4.18
C HIS A 185 -12.78 29.91 -3.31
N LYS A 186 -11.50 29.98 -2.96
CA LYS A 186 -11.00 31.12 -2.19
C LYS A 186 -11.37 32.44 -2.88
N LYS A 187 -11.97 33.33 -2.10
CA LYS A 187 -12.03 34.75 -2.42
C LYS A 187 -10.63 35.36 -2.45
#